data_b0dd836f09741eea671ebe0666e04d5e
#
_entry.id   b0dd836f09741eea671ebe0666e04d5e
#
_cell.length_a   1.000
_cell.length_b   1.000
_cell.length_c   1.000
_cell.angle_alpha   90.00
_cell.angle_beta   90.00
_cell.angle_gamma   90.00
#
_symmetry.space_group_name_H-M   'P 1'
#
loop_
_entity.id
_entity.type
_entity.pdbx_description
1 polymer ?
#
loop_
_entity_poly.entity_id
_entity_poly.type
_entity_poly.pdbx_seq_one_letter_code
_entity_poly.pdbx_strand_id
1 'polypeptide(L)'
;MQPAHRVGRFTESVIREQTRIAQKNGAINLAQGFPDFDPPDFMRDALSEVLARGGHHQYANTWGAPEFRIALAEKISRETRLEVDPDRELTVTCGSTEAMLACMMAVLNPGDRVAVFSPYYENYAADGILAGAEAVHVPLHAPDWTFDPEELRSAFRDKGCKVLVLCNPSNPCGKVFSKDELVSIGSLLVEYDAVAVTDEVYQHIVYDGFRHTSMAVLPGLRDRVLTCSSLSKTYSITGWRLGYVWAAPRWTDAVRKVHDFLTVGAAHPLQIAAVAGLRQPSSYYEDLATEYAVRREILLDALRDSGLHALKPQGAYFLLADISPTGMDDVDFCTFLSETVGVGAVPGSSFFEYPVKNLVRLHFSRSVSTLREAADRLKLLPSKL
;
A
#
# COMPACT_ATOMS: atom_id res chain seq x y z
N MET A 1 -13.78 34.14 2.62
CA MET A 1 -14.15 32.70 2.77
C MET A 1 -12.88 31.95 3.08
N GLN A 2 -12.88 31.00 4.00
CA GLN A 2 -11.73 30.17 4.37
C GLN A 2 -11.95 28.74 3.87
N PRO A 3 -10.87 27.98 3.56
CA PRO A 3 -10.98 26.55 3.26
C PRO A 3 -11.66 25.77 4.41
N ALA A 4 -12.23 24.60 4.09
CA ALA A 4 -12.84 23.74 5.11
C ALA A 4 -11.82 23.34 6.17
N HIS A 5 -12.20 23.32 7.45
CA HIS A 5 -11.28 23.02 8.57
C HIS A 5 -10.56 21.68 8.41
N ARG A 6 -11.22 20.68 7.82
CA ARG A 6 -10.61 19.36 7.58
C ARG A 6 -9.37 19.40 6.70
N VAL A 7 -9.30 20.31 5.72
CA VAL A 7 -8.16 20.43 4.79
C VAL A 7 -6.92 21.01 5.48
N GLY A 8 -7.10 21.79 6.55
CA GLY A 8 -5.99 22.28 7.37
C GLY A 8 -5.42 21.26 8.36
N ARG A 9 -5.99 20.05 8.45
CA ARG A 9 -5.54 18.99 9.38
C ARG A 9 -4.49 18.04 8.76
N PHE A 10 -4.21 18.13 7.49
CA PHE A 10 -3.16 17.37 6.81
C PHE A 10 -2.43 18.27 5.81
N THR A 11 -1.18 17.94 5.52
CA THR A 11 -0.33 18.67 4.57
C THR A 11 -0.35 18.01 3.19
N GLU A 12 0.31 18.64 2.22
CA GLU A 12 0.65 17.97 0.98
C GLU A 12 1.53 16.72 1.26
N SER A 13 1.42 15.71 0.41
CA SER A 13 2.19 14.48 0.52
C SER A 13 3.70 14.74 0.52
N VAL A 14 4.38 14.36 1.60
CA VAL A 14 5.84 14.44 1.72
C VAL A 14 6.53 13.59 0.64
N ILE A 15 5.94 12.45 0.29
CA ILE A 15 6.46 11.59 -0.80
C ILE A 15 6.49 12.32 -2.14
N ARG A 16 5.46 13.11 -2.45
CA ARG A 16 5.40 13.92 -3.69
C ARG A 16 6.37 15.09 -3.65
N GLU A 17 6.52 15.73 -2.51
CA GLU A 17 7.51 16.79 -2.31
C GLU A 17 8.92 16.25 -2.57
N GLN A 18 9.30 15.14 -1.95
CA GLN A 18 10.60 14.50 -2.17
C GLN A 18 10.81 14.05 -3.63
N THR A 19 9.74 13.66 -4.32
CA THR A 19 9.80 13.38 -5.76
C THR A 19 10.17 14.62 -6.57
N ARG A 20 9.55 15.77 -6.27
CA ARG A 20 9.89 17.04 -6.95
C ARG A 20 11.32 17.47 -6.66
N ILE A 21 11.78 17.30 -5.42
CA ILE A 21 13.18 17.61 -5.02
C ILE A 21 14.14 16.72 -5.80
N ALA A 22 13.89 15.41 -5.86
CA ALA A 22 14.72 14.49 -6.63
C ALA A 22 14.77 14.84 -8.12
N GLN A 23 13.63 15.17 -8.73
CA GLN A 23 13.57 15.61 -10.13
C GLN A 23 14.35 16.91 -10.38
N LYS A 24 14.22 17.90 -9.50
CA LYS A 24 14.93 19.17 -9.59
C LYS A 24 16.45 18.98 -9.56
N ASN A 25 16.93 18.03 -8.78
CA ASN A 25 18.35 17.76 -8.59
C ASN A 25 18.93 16.70 -9.56
N GLY A 26 18.14 16.15 -10.49
CA GLY A 26 18.55 15.04 -11.34
C GLY A 26 18.91 13.78 -10.56
N ALA A 27 18.34 13.62 -9.37
CA ALA A 27 18.55 12.47 -8.51
C ALA A 27 17.71 11.27 -8.94
N ILE A 28 18.25 10.05 -8.74
CA ILE A 28 17.49 8.82 -8.92
C ILE A 28 16.41 8.77 -7.85
N ASN A 29 15.14 8.79 -8.27
CA ASN A 29 14.03 8.84 -7.34
C ASN A 29 13.78 7.46 -6.72
N LEU A 30 14.24 7.23 -5.49
CA LEU A 30 13.87 6.11 -4.62
C LEU A 30 12.88 6.53 -3.52
N ALA A 31 12.26 7.71 -3.63
CA ALA A 31 11.26 8.22 -2.71
C ALA A 31 9.86 7.70 -3.02
N GLN A 32 9.33 7.95 -4.22
CA GLN A 32 7.99 7.53 -4.61
C GLN A 32 8.00 6.14 -5.25
N GLY A 33 7.34 5.19 -4.59
CA GLY A 33 7.31 3.78 -4.97
C GLY A 33 6.43 3.49 -6.18
N PHE A 34 7.01 3.58 -7.37
CA PHE A 34 6.45 3.07 -8.63
C PHE A 34 7.57 2.56 -9.55
N PRO A 35 7.28 1.57 -10.42
CA PRO A 35 8.24 1.06 -11.39
C PRO A 35 8.66 2.11 -12.42
N ASP A 36 9.92 2.02 -12.90
CA ASP A 36 10.45 2.75 -14.07
C ASP A 36 10.56 1.87 -15.31
N PHE A 37 9.87 0.74 -15.28
CA PHE A 37 9.76 -0.22 -16.37
C PHE A 37 8.29 -0.42 -16.77
N ASP A 38 8.09 -0.81 -18.02
CA ASP A 38 6.76 -1.02 -18.58
C ASP A 38 6.02 -2.20 -17.93
N PRO A 39 4.68 -2.21 -17.99
CA PRO A 39 3.91 -3.38 -17.64
C PRO A 39 4.24 -4.57 -18.56
N PRO A 40 3.97 -5.81 -18.12
CA PRO A 40 4.19 -7.01 -18.93
C PRO A 40 3.50 -6.92 -20.30
N ASP A 41 4.11 -7.52 -21.31
CA ASP A 41 3.63 -7.47 -22.71
C ASP A 41 2.17 -7.91 -22.83
N PHE A 42 1.77 -8.99 -22.15
CA PHE A 42 0.38 -9.45 -22.17
C PHE A 42 -0.64 -8.40 -21.69
N MET A 43 -0.24 -7.47 -20.83
CA MET A 43 -1.10 -6.36 -20.40
C MET A 43 -1.22 -5.29 -21.48
N ARG A 44 -0.10 -4.96 -22.13
CA ARG A 44 -0.05 -3.95 -23.20
C ARG A 44 -0.77 -4.44 -24.46
N ASP A 45 -0.59 -5.70 -24.80
CA ASP A 45 -1.23 -6.35 -25.95
C ASP A 45 -2.75 -6.43 -25.74
N ALA A 46 -3.20 -6.85 -24.55
CA ALA A 46 -4.61 -6.87 -24.19
C ALA A 46 -5.26 -5.47 -24.28
N LEU A 47 -4.58 -4.42 -23.82
CA LEU A 47 -5.09 -3.06 -23.95
C LEU A 47 -5.18 -2.63 -25.42
N SER A 48 -4.16 -2.92 -26.22
CA SER A 48 -4.15 -2.61 -27.64
C SER A 48 -5.30 -3.29 -28.39
N GLU A 49 -5.56 -4.56 -28.07
CA GLU A 49 -6.69 -5.32 -28.63
C GLU A 49 -8.05 -4.72 -28.22
N VAL A 50 -8.23 -4.39 -26.95
CA VAL A 50 -9.47 -3.79 -26.44
C VAL A 50 -9.77 -2.47 -27.16
N LEU A 51 -8.77 -1.61 -27.32
CA LEU A 51 -8.92 -0.33 -28.00
C LEU A 51 -9.22 -0.50 -29.49
N ALA A 52 -8.54 -1.44 -30.17
CA ALA A 52 -8.75 -1.74 -31.57
C ALA A 52 -10.14 -2.33 -31.86
N ARG A 53 -10.64 -3.19 -30.96
CA ARG A 53 -11.97 -3.79 -31.08
C ARG A 53 -13.09 -2.79 -30.83
N GLY A 54 -12.86 -1.79 -29.96
CA GLY A 54 -13.87 -0.83 -29.54
C GLY A 54 -14.94 -1.42 -28.59
N GLY A 55 -16.04 -0.68 -28.39
CA GLY A 55 -17.18 -1.12 -27.57
C GLY A 55 -17.06 -0.81 -26.06
N HIS A 56 -15.92 -0.31 -25.59
CA HIS A 56 -15.68 -0.09 -24.16
C HIS A 56 -15.34 1.39 -23.83
N HIS A 57 -15.82 2.33 -24.64
CA HIS A 57 -15.53 3.76 -24.45
C HIS A 57 -16.56 4.51 -23.58
N GLN A 58 -17.63 3.83 -23.22
CA GLN A 58 -18.67 4.37 -22.33
C GLN A 58 -18.49 3.81 -20.92
N TYR A 59 -19.25 4.33 -19.95
CA TYR A 59 -19.24 3.84 -18.59
C TYR A 59 -19.46 2.32 -18.54
N ALA A 60 -18.68 1.62 -17.73
CA ALA A 60 -19.04 0.30 -17.28
C ALA A 60 -20.17 0.40 -16.24
N ASN A 61 -20.64 -0.75 -15.73
CA ASN A 61 -21.35 -0.76 -14.47
C ASN A 61 -20.50 -0.05 -13.40
N THR A 62 -21.08 0.81 -12.58
CA THR A 62 -20.34 1.68 -11.66
C THR A 62 -19.42 0.86 -10.75
N TRP A 63 -19.88 -0.25 -10.20
CA TRP A 63 -19.05 -1.14 -9.37
C TRP A 63 -18.15 -2.12 -10.14
N GLY A 64 -17.98 -1.91 -11.46
CA GLY A 64 -17.04 -2.62 -12.30
C GLY A 64 -17.66 -3.44 -13.43
N ALA A 65 -16.91 -3.59 -14.52
CA ALA A 65 -17.30 -4.42 -15.65
C ALA A 65 -17.49 -5.88 -15.21
N PRO A 66 -18.57 -6.57 -15.67
CA PRO A 66 -18.83 -7.95 -15.26
C PRO A 66 -17.67 -8.90 -15.52
N GLU A 67 -17.02 -8.79 -16.69
CA GLU A 67 -15.88 -9.62 -17.08
C GLU A 67 -14.71 -9.47 -16.09
N PHE A 68 -14.44 -8.25 -15.66
CA PHE A 68 -13.39 -7.97 -14.68
C PHE A 68 -13.75 -8.55 -13.30
N ARG A 69 -14.98 -8.32 -12.83
CA ARG A 69 -15.42 -8.81 -11.52
C ARG A 69 -15.45 -10.34 -11.46
N ILE A 70 -15.88 -11.02 -12.52
CA ILE A 70 -15.85 -12.48 -12.63
C ILE A 70 -14.41 -12.99 -12.53
N ALA A 71 -13.50 -12.43 -13.36
CA ALA A 71 -12.09 -12.85 -13.34
C ALA A 71 -11.41 -12.56 -11.99
N LEU A 72 -11.77 -11.46 -11.34
CA LEU A 72 -11.27 -11.11 -10.01
C LEU A 72 -11.81 -12.08 -8.94
N ALA A 73 -13.10 -12.42 -8.97
CA ALA A 73 -13.70 -13.39 -8.07
C ALA A 73 -13.04 -14.77 -8.23
N GLU A 74 -12.83 -15.23 -9.46
CA GLU A 74 -12.11 -16.47 -9.76
C GLU A 74 -10.68 -16.46 -9.19
N LYS A 75 -9.96 -15.35 -9.34
CA LYS A 75 -8.61 -15.18 -8.78
C LYS A 75 -8.63 -15.26 -7.26
N ILE A 76 -9.45 -14.46 -6.60
CA ILE A 76 -9.55 -14.44 -5.13
C ILE A 76 -9.98 -15.81 -4.61
N SER A 77 -10.97 -16.45 -5.24
CA SER A 77 -11.45 -17.79 -4.83
C SER A 77 -10.33 -18.84 -4.94
N ARG A 78 -9.55 -18.80 -6.01
CA ARG A 78 -8.40 -19.70 -6.22
C ARG A 78 -7.32 -19.52 -5.16
N GLU A 79 -7.02 -18.26 -4.77
CA GLU A 79 -5.97 -17.92 -3.81
C GLU A 79 -6.40 -18.16 -2.36
N THR A 80 -7.66 -17.89 -2.04
CA THR A 80 -8.18 -17.94 -0.67
C THR A 80 -8.90 -19.25 -0.34
N ARG A 81 -9.32 -20.01 -1.36
CA ARG A 81 -10.19 -21.19 -1.27
C ARG A 81 -11.58 -20.87 -0.71
N LEU A 82 -11.99 -19.62 -0.77
CA LEU A 82 -13.34 -19.17 -0.45
C LEU A 82 -14.10 -18.91 -1.73
N GLU A 83 -15.41 -19.20 -1.74
CA GLU A 83 -16.28 -18.75 -2.81
C GLU A 83 -16.49 -17.24 -2.70
N VAL A 84 -16.33 -16.53 -3.82
CA VAL A 84 -16.51 -15.07 -3.91
C VAL A 84 -17.59 -14.77 -4.94
N ASP A 85 -18.65 -14.10 -4.52
CA ASP A 85 -19.72 -13.66 -5.41
C ASP A 85 -19.30 -12.34 -6.12
N PRO A 86 -19.07 -12.37 -7.45
CA PRO A 86 -18.64 -11.20 -8.20
C PRO A 86 -19.66 -10.06 -8.18
N ASP A 87 -20.94 -10.37 -7.97
CA ASP A 87 -22.02 -9.38 -7.99
C ASP A 87 -22.30 -8.77 -6.62
N ARG A 88 -22.02 -9.49 -5.55
CA ARG A 88 -22.41 -9.09 -4.19
C ARG A 88 -21.24 -8.71 -3.29
N GLU A 89 -19.99 -9.10 -3.64
CA GLU A 89 -18.86 -8.96 -2.76
C GLU A 89 -17.70 -8.12 -3.31
N LEU A 90 -17.77 -7.68 -4.57
CA LEU A 90 -16.71 -6.92 -5.22
C LEU A 90 -17.17 -5.53 -5.66
N THR A 91 -16.30 -4.55 -5.45
CA THR A 91 -16.43 -3.19 -6.01
C THR A 91 -15.10 -2.80 -6.63
N VAL A 92 -15.10 -2.47 -7.92
CA VAL A 92 -13.92 -1.99 -8.65
C VAL A 92 -13.79 -0.49 -8.46
N THR A 93 -12.60 -0.03 -8.11
CA THR A 93 -12.33 1.36 -7.73
C THR A 93 -11.20 1.99 -8.55
N CYS A 94 -11.09 3.31 -8.54
CA CYS A 94 -9.99 4.06 -9.15
C CYS A 94 -8.69 3.93 -8.34
N GLY A 95 -8.18 2.70 -8.23
CA GLY A 95 -7.04 2.31 -7.41
C GLY A 95 -7.42 2.08 -5.95
N SER A 96 -6.47 1.52 -5.17
CA SER A 96 -6.69 1.26 -3.74
C SER A 96 -6.86 2.54 -2.93
N THR A 97 -6.38 3.68 -3.40
CA THR A 97 -6.57 4.97 -2.71
C THR A 97 -8.06 5.32 -2.58
N GLU A 98 -8.84 5.15 -3.65
CA GLU A 98 -10.29 5.29 -3.56
C GLU A 98 -10.92 4.18 -2.73
N ALA A 99 -10.46 2.93 -2.89
CA ALA A 99 -10.96 1.79 -2.12
C ALA A 99 -10.88 2.06 -0.61
N MET A 100 -9.72 2.52 -0.12
CA MET A 100 -9.50 2.86 1.28
C MET A 100 -10.43 3.97 1.75
N LEU A 101 -10.49 5.09 1.03
CA LEU A 101 -11.36 6.22 1.37
C LEU A 101 -12.84 5.81 1.38
N ALA A 102 -13.29 5.07 0.35
CA ALA A 102 -14.68 4.60 0.26
C ALA A 102 -15.05 3.66 1.41
N CYS A 103 -14.14 2.76 1.81
CA CYS A 103 -14.33 1.91 2.97
C CYS A 103 -14.39 2.73 4.26
N MET A 104 -13.46 3.67 4.47
CA MET A 104 -13.46 4.52 5.66
C MET A 104 -14.76 5.33 5.77
N MET A 105 -15.22 5.93 4.67
CA MET A 105 -16.48 6.68 4.65
C MET A 105 -17.72 5.79 4.83
N ALA A 106 -17.64 4.51 4.47
CA ALA A 106 -18.74 3.55 4.63
C ALA A 106 -18.88 3.03 6.07
N VAL A 107 -17.78 3.04 6.86
CA VAL A 107 -17.76 2.42 8.20
C VAL A 107 -17.59 3.42 9.34
N LEU A 108 -17.19 4.67 9.08
CA LEU A 108 -16.94 5.70 10.09
C LEU A 108 -17.96 6.82 9.98
N ASN A 109 -18.42 7.30 11.14
CA ASN A 109 -19.19 8.50 11.27
C ASN A 109 -18.30 9.66 11.76
N PRO A 110 -18.72 10.93 11.57
CA PRO A 110 -18.03 12.06 12.17
C PRO A 110 -17.89 11.90 13.68
N GLY A 111 -16.65 12.04 14.19
CA GLY A 111 -16.30 11.87 15.61
C GLY A 111 -15.92 10.44 16.00
N ASP A 112 -16.04 9.45 15.13
CA ASP A 112 -15.51 8.11 15.38
C ASP A 112 -13.97 8.09 15.38
N ARG A 113 -13.40 7.03 15.92
CA ARG A 113 -11.94 6.81 15.95
C ARG A 113 -11.53 5.56 15.18
N VAL A 114 -10.38 5.65 14.52
CA VAL A 114 -9.79 4.55 13.75
C VAL A 114 -8.39 4.25 14.28
N ALA A 115 -8.13 2.99 14.61
CA ALA A 115 -6.80 2.51 14.96
C ALA A 115 -5.96 2.34 13.70
N VAL A 116 -4.72 2.85 13.71
CA VAL A 116 -3.77 2.74 12.60
C VAL A 116 -2.43 2.28 13.17
N PHE A 117 -1.86 1.20 12.65
CA PHE A 117 -0.50 0.82 13.05
C PHE A 117 0.53 1.86 12.56
N SER A 118 1.48 2.21 13.43
CA SER A 118 2.56 3.17 13.13
C SER A 118 3.92 2.45 13.21
N PRO A 119 4.78 2.50 12.16
CA PRO A 119 4.71 3.39 11.00
C PRO A 119 3.59 3.04 10.02
N TYR A 120 3.08 4.06 9.31
CA TYR A 120 1.93 3.94 8.43
C TYR A 120 2.12 4.71 7.12
N TYR A 121 1.34 4.36 6.10
CA TYR A 121 1.26 5.15 4.87
C TYR A 121 0.37 6.39 5.09
N GLU A 122 0.87 7.56 4.70
CA GLU A 122 0.27 8.87 4.98
C GLU A 122 -1.23 9.00 4.66
N ASN A 123 -1.72 8.26 3.65
CA ASN A 123 -3.13 8.33 3.25
C ASN A 123 -4.09 7.87 4.35
N TYR A 124 -3.70 6.93 5.22
CA TYR A 124 -4.65 6.36 6.18
C TYR A 124 -5.14 7.39 7.20
N ALA A 125 -4.25 8.27 7.66
CA ALA A 125 -4.62 9.38 8.54
C ALA A 125 -5.48 10.42 7.79
N ALA A 126 -5.10 10.75 6.54
CA ALA A 126 -5.86 11.67 5.69
C ALA A 126 -7.26 11.13 5.38
N ASP A 127 -7.39 9.84 5.05
CA ASP A 127 -8.68 9.19 4.78
C ASP A 127 -9.59 9.22 6.04
N GLY A 128 -9.02 9.00 7.24
CA GLY A 128 -9.74 9.15 8.50
C GLY A 128 -10.29 10.58 8.69
N ILE A 129 -9.44 11.58 8.46
CA ILE A 129 -9.84 13.00 8.55
C ILE A 129 -10.93 13.34 7.53
N LEU A 130 -10.82 12.86 6.30
CA LEU A 130 -11.82 13.06 5.25
C LEU A 130 -13.15 12.39 5.59
N ALA A 131 -13.12 11.22 6.23
CA ALA A 131 -14.30 10.55 6.76
C ALA A 131 -14.87 11.21 8.02
N GLY A 132 -14.19 12.22 8.58
CA GLY A 132 -14.60 12.92 9.81
C GLY A 132 -14.16 12.25 11.10
N ALA A 133 -13.28 11.26 11.03
CA ALA A 133 -12.76 10.50 12.16
C ALA A 133 -11.40 11.02 12.65
N GLU A 134 -10.95 10.46 13.78
CA GLU A 134 -9.63 10.69 14.36
C GLU A 134 -8.80 9.41 14.35
N ALA A 135 -7.54 9.50 13.88
CA ALA A 135 -6.62 8.38 13.94
C ALA A 135 -6.07 8.21 15.37
N VAL A 136 -6.01 6.96 15.82
CA VAL A 136 -5.31 6.52 17.04
C VAL A 136 -4.18 5.59 16.60
N HIS A 137 -2.95 5.99 16.84
CA HIS A 137 -1.80 5.22 16.37
C HIS A 137 -1.42 4.14 17.38
N VAL A 138 -1.21 2.93 16.86
CA VAL A 138 -0.75 1.76 17.62
C VAL A 138 0.69 1.45 17.16
N PRO A 139 1.69 1.47 18.05
CA PRO A 139 3.07 1.28 17.65
C PRO A 139 3.36 -0.10 17.07
N LEU A 140 4.19 -0.16 16.03
CA LEU A 140 4.95 -1.33 15.66
C LEU A 140 6.39 -1.13 16.14
N HIS A 141 6.92 -2.11 16.86
CA HIS A 141 8.21 -2.02 17.53
C HIS A 141 9.33 -2.64 16.68
N ALA A 142 10.32 -1.83 16.34
CA ALA A 142 11.54 -2.30 15.66
C ALA A 142 12.36 -3.23 16.58
N PRO A 143 13.22 -4.14 16.03
CA PRO A 143 13.55 -4.28 14.62
C PRO A 143 12.54 -5.11 13.81
N ASP A 144 11.73 -5.95 14.45
CA ASP A 144 10.86 -6.92 13.79
C ASP A 144 9.45 -6.38 13.51
N TRP A 145 9.20 -5.13 13.86
CA TRP A 145 7.92 -4.47 13.69
C TRP A 145 6.76 -5.24 14.32
N THR A 146 7.00 -5.82 15.49
CA THR A 146 5.95 -6.47 16.28
C THR A 146 5.02 -5.43 16.91
N PHE A 147 3.80 -5.83 17.24
CA PHE A 147 2.89 -5.00 18.03
C PHE A 147 2.65 -5.65 19.40
N ASP A 148 2.33 -4.82 20.40
CA ASP A 148 1.82 -5.31 21.67
C ASP A 148 0.29 -5.44 21.58
N PRO A 149 -0.29 -6.64 21.78
CA PRO A 149 -1.74 -6.83 21.79
C PRO A 149 -2.47 -5.94 22.80
N GLU A 150 -1.84 -5.56 23.91
CA GLU A 150 -2.48 -4.67 24.91
C GLU A 150 -2.52 -3.21 24.44
N GLU A 151 -1.52 -2.74 23.68
CA GLU A 151 -1.58 -1.42 23.03
C GLU A 151 -2.75 -1.35 22.03
N LEU A 152 -2.93 -2.40 21.22
CA LEU A 152 -4.06 -2.49 20.31
C LEU A 152 -5.41 -2.62 21.06
N ARG A 153 -5.44 -3.41 22.14
CA ARG A 153 -6.62 -3.51 23.01
C ARG A 153 -7.00 -2.17 23.60
N SER A 154 -6.03 -1.39 24.07
CA SER A 154 -6.26 -0.04 24.60
C SER A 154 -6.87 0.90 23.54
N ALA A 155 -6.46 0.79 22.29
CA ALA A 155 -7.06 1.57 21.20
C ALA A 155 -8.58 1.30 21.07
N PHE A 156 -9.01 0.06 21.22
CA PHE A 156 -10.44 -0.28 21.20
C PHE A 156 -11.14 0.06 22.54
N ARG A 157 -10.60 -0.43 23.65
CA ARG A 157 -11.22 -0.31 24.98
C ARG A 157 -11.26 1.13 25.52
N ASP A 158 -10.09 1.81 25.48
CA ASP A 158 -9.90 3.10 26.16
C ASP A 158 -10.09 4.28 25.23
N LYS A 159 -9.78 4.11 23.94
CA LYS A 159 -9.94 5.17 22.93
C LYS A 159 -11.21 5.02 22.10
N GLY A 160 -11.90 3.88 22.19
CA GLY A 160 -13.18 3.65 21.52
C GLY A 160 -13.07 3.56 19.99
N CYS A 161 -11.94 3.06 19.47
CA CYS A 161 -11.80 2.81 18.05
C CYS A 161 -12.82 1.75 17.59
N LYS A 162 -13.42 1.96 16.42
CA LYS A 162 -14.38 1.02 15.81
C LYS A 162 -13.82 0.35 14.57
N VAL A 163 -12.75 0.90 14.02
CA VAL A 163 -12.11 0.45 12.80
C VAL A 163 -10.61 0.31 13.05
N LEU A 164 -10.01 -0.73 12.49
CA LEU A 164 -8.56 -0.89 12.36
C LEU A 164 -8.17 -0.77 10.90
N VAL A 165 -7.14 0.03 10.61
CA VAL A 165 -6.44 -0.01 9.31
C VAL A 165 -5.20 -0.88 9.44
N LEU A 166 -5.11 -1.89 8.56
CA LEU A 166 -4.00 -2.83 8.49
C LEU A 166 -3.40 -2.87 7.07
N CYS A 167 -2.14 -2.48 6.92
CA CYS A 167 -1.39 -2.66 5.66
C CYS A 167 -0.54 -3.94 5.72
N ASN A 168 -0.85 -4.92 4.88
CA ASN A 168 -0.16 -6.21 4.87
C ASN A 168 0.08 -6.73 3.45
N PRO A 169 1.32 -6.85 2.98
CA PRO A 169 2.58 -6.35 3.54
C PRO A 169 2.64 -4.84 3.72
N SER A 170 3.37 -4.38 4.75
CA SER A 170 3.33 -3.00 5.21
C SER A 170 4.17 -2.03 4.37
N ASN A 171 3.64 -0.87 4.11
CA ASN A 171 4.35 0.34 3.73
C ASN A 171 4.33 1.29 4.95
N PRO A 172 5.48 1.70 5.53
CA PRO A 172 6.83 1.75 4.92
C PRO A 172 7.79 0.62 5.31
N CYS A 173 7.48 -0.20 6.32
CA CYS A 173 8.48 -1.04 6.98
C CYS A 173 8.68 -2.43 6.35
N GLY A 174 7.83 -2.83 5.41
CA GLY A 174 7.94 -4.14 4.75
C GLY A 174 7.59 -5.34 5.64
N LYS A 175 6.95 -5.13 6.81
CA LYS A 175 6.46 -6.22 7.67
C LYS A 175 5.40 -7.04 6.93
N VAL A 176 5.47 -8.36 7.10
CA VAL A 176 4.40 -9.30 6.78
C VAL A 176 3.84 -9.83 8.09
N PHE A 177 2.58 -9.55 8.37
CA PHE A 177 1.93 -10.05 9.58
C PHE A 177 1.76 -11.57 9.50
N SER A 178 2.23 -12.26 10.53
CA SER A 178 2.07 -13.71 10.67
C SER A 178 0.60 -14.08 10.88
N LYS A 179 0.26 -15.34 10.60
CA LYS A 179 -1.09 -15.84 10.85
C LYS A 179 -1.49 -15.70 12.32
N ASP A 180 -0.56 -15.91 13.25
CA ASP A 180 -0.84 -15.82 14.69
C ASP A 180 -1.10 -14.37 15.12
N GLU A 181 -0.34 -13.41 14.57
CA GLU A 181 -0.61 -11.99 14.79
C GLU A 181 -1.99 -11.60 14.24
N LEU A 182 -2.34 -12.05 13.02
CA LEU A 182 -3.65 -11.78 12.43
C LEU A 182 -4.80 -12.42 13.22
N VAL A 183 -4.60 -13.61 13.81
CA VAL A 183 -5.58 -14.26 14.71
C VAL A 183 -5.74 -13.45 16.00
N SER A 184 -4.63 -12.97 16.57
CA SER A 184 -4.66 -12.11 17.75
C SER A 184 -5.43 -10.80 17.48
N ILE A 185 -5.13 -10.13 16.37
CA ILE A 185 -5.88 -8.94 15.91
C ILE A 185 -7.36 -9.26 15.71
N GLY A 186 -7.66 -10.37 15.04
CA GLY A 186 -9.03 -10.82 14.77
C GLY A 186 -9.83 -11.06 16.05
N SER A 187 -9.20 -11.61 17.08
CA SER A 187 -9.85 -11.83 18.38
C SER A 187 -10.27 -10.50 19.01
N LEU A 188 -9.44 -9.46 18.91
CA LEU A 188 -9.77 -8.13 19.38
C LEU A 188 -10.91 -7.47 18.58
N LEU A 189 -10.91 -7.65 17.25
CA LEU A 189 -12.03 -7.17 16.43
C LEU A 189 -13.37 -7.79 16.83
N VAL A 190 -13.37 -9.08 17.18
CA VAL A 190 -14.57 -9.76 17.66
C VAL A 190 -14.97 -9.28 19.05
N GLU A 191 -14.01 -9.18 19.98
CA GLU A 191 -14.21 -8.76 21.36
C GLU A 191 -14.84 -7.35 21.46
N TYR A 192 -14.39 -6.42 20.59
CA TYR A 192 -14.84 -5.01 20.62
C TYR A 192 -15.86 -4.65 19.53
N ASP A 193 -16.42 -5.64 18.84
CA ASP A 193 -17.34 -5.46 17.71
C ASP A 193 -16.83 -4.45 16.66
N ALA A 194 -15.53 -4.52 16.39
CA ALA A 194 -14.83 -3.68 15.43
C ALA A 194 -14.68 -4.35 14.07
N VAL A 195 -14.31 -3.56 13.06
CA VAL A 195 -14.01 -4.02 11.70
C VAL A 195 -12.59 -3.63 11.29
N ALA A 196 -12.00 -4.37 10.36
CA ALA A 196 -10.74 -4.02 9.72
C ALA A 196 -10.95 -3.55 8.28
N VAL A 197 -10.26 -2.48 7.90
CA VAL A 197 -10.03 -2.10 6.51
C VAL A 197 -8.57 -2.44 6.21
N THR A 198 -8.35 -3.46 5.36
CA THR A 198 -7.01 -3.94 5.05
C THR A 198 -6.53 -3.42 3.70
N ASP A 199 -5.29 -2.95 3.65
CA ASP A 199 -4.59 -2.60 2.39
C ASP A 199 -3.64 -3.75 2.04
N GLU A 200 -4.00 -4.52 1.02
CA GLU A 200 -3.29 -5.74 0.61
C GLU A 200 -2.63 -5.60 -0.77
N VAL A 201 -2.31 -4.37 -1.20
CA VAL A 201 -1.77 -4.09 -2.55
C VAL A 201 -0.42 -4.77 -2.83
N TYR A 202 0.31 -5.19 -1.79
CA TYR A 202 1.60 -5.88 -1.90
C TYR A 202 1.51 -7.39 -1.67
N GLN A 203 0.31 -7.99 -1.67
CA GLN A 203 0.07 -9.39 -1.32
C GLN A 203 0.95 -10.40 -2.07
N HIS A 204 1.39 -10.09 -3.30
CA HIS A 204 2.24 -10.95 -4.13
C HIS A 204 3.74 -10.61 -4.06
N ILE A 205 4.13 -9.61 -3.27
CA ILE A 205 5.51 -9.16 -3.13
C ILE A 205 5.96 -9.51 -1.71
N VAL A 206 6.33 -10.77 -1.52
CA VAL A 206 6.77 -11.34 -0.23
C VAL A 206 8.02 -12.17 -0.45
N TYR A 207 8.90 -12.27 0.56
CA TYR A 207 10.26 -12.81 0.43
C TYR A 207 10.57 -13.86 1.48
N ASP A 208 11.68 -14.59 1.30
CA ASP A 208 12.36 -15.40 2.31
C ASP A 208 11.41 -16.43 3.00
N GLY A 209 10.46 -16.99 2.26
CA GLY A 209 9.49 -17.97 2.78
C GLY A 209 8.31 -17.37 3.56
N PHE A 210 8.28 -16.05 3.78
CA PHE A 210 7.08 -15.39 4.30
C PHE A 210 5.90 -15.57 3.32
N ARG A 211 4.70 -15.56 3.87
CA ARG A 211 3.46 -15.70 3.08
C ARG A 211 2.44 -14.68 3.51
N HIS A 212 1.89 -13.98 2.55
CA HIS A 212 0.74 -13.14 2.79
C HIS A 212 -0.47 -14.01 3.15
N THR A 213 -1.22 -13.57 4.15
CA THR A 213 -2.53 -14.13 4.51
C THR A 213 -3.52 -12.97 4.56
N SER A 214 -4.57 -13.03 3.75
CA SER A 214 -5.65 -12.05 3.87
C SER A 214 -6.39 -12.28 5.18
N MET A 215 -6.67 -11.21 5.90
CA MET A 215 -7.37 -11.31 7.18
C MET A 215 -8.81 -11.84 7.01
N ALA A 216 -9.42 -11.60 5.85
CA ALA A 216 -10.78 -12.04 5.52
C ALA A 216 -10.95 -13.57 5.47
N VAL A 217 -9.84 -14.35 5.33
CA VAL A 217 -9.93 -15.82 5.29
C VAL A 217 -9.91 -16.47 6.68
N LEU A 218 -9.63 -15.69 7.72
CA LEU A 218 -9.57 -16.22 9.08
C LEU A 218 -10.99 -16.53 9.60
N PRO A 219 -11.14 -17.60 10.40
CA PRO A 219 -12.45 -17.99 10.92
C PRO A 219 -13.14 -16.85 11.68
N GLY A 220 -14.41 -16.59 11.33
CA GLY A 220 -15.24 -15.55 11.98
C GLY A 220 -14.95 -14.10 11.54
N LEU A 221 -13.98 -13.86 10.64
CA LEU A 221 -13.61 -12.51 10.23
C LEU A 221 -14.19 -12.06 8.88
N ARG A 222 -14.80 -12.95 8.10
CA ARG A 222 -15.32 -12.63 6.77
C ARG A 222 -16.25 -11.41 6.77
N ASP A 223 -17.10 -11.30 7.79
CA ASP A 223 -18.05 -10.19 7.96
C ASP A 223 -17.46 -8.94 8.63
N ARG A 224 -16.20 -8.99 9.04
CA ARG A 224 -15.53 -7.91 9.77
C ARG A 224 -14.37 -7.29 9.01
N VAL A 225 -14.07 -7.78 7.80
CA VAL A 225 -12.92 -7.30 7.01
C VAL A 225 -13.39 -6.76 5.68
N LEU A 226 -12.96 -5.53 5.36
CA LEU A 226 -13.06 -4.91 4.05
C LEU A 226 -11.64 -4.92 3.46
N THR A 227 -11.40 -5.81 2.50
CA THR A 227 -10.10 -5.97 1.87
C THR A 227 -9.96 -5.03 0.68
N CYS A 228 -9.06 -4.05 0.77
CA CYS A 228 -8.70 -3.16 -0.32
C CYS A 228 -7.43 -3.66 -0.98
N SER A 229 -7.42 -3.70 -2.31
CA SER A 229 -6.21 -4.04 -3.06
C SER A 229 -6.22 -3.37 -4.44
N SER A 230 -5.18 -3.60 -5.22
CA SER A 230 -5.09 -3.07 -6.58
C SER A 230 -4.23 -3.94 -7.49
N LEU A 231 -4.38 -3.72 -8.80
CA LEU A 231 -3.55 -4.34 -9.81
C LEU A 231 -2.24 -3.56 -10.04
N SER A 232 -2.16 -2.36 -9.47
CA SER A 232 -1.10 -1.38 -9.71
C SER A 232 0.31 -1.89 -9.44
N LYS A 233 0.48 -2.67 -8.36
CA LYS A 233 1.80 -3.12 -7.90
C LYS A 233 2.20 -4.44 -8.52
N THR A 234 1.23 -5.33 -8.66
CA THR A 234 1.41 -6.67 -9.23
C THR A 234 1.76 -6.64 -10.71
N TYR A 235 1.16 -5.71 -11.47
CA TYR A 235 1.33 -5.67 -12.93
C TYR A 235 2.03 -4.39 -13.43
N SER A 236 2.64 -3.62 -12.52
CA SER A 236 3.37 -2.37 -12.88
C SER A 236 2.50 -1.35 -13.62
N ILE A 237 1.22 -1.25 -13.27
CA ILE A 237 0.22 -0.37 -13.92
C ILE A 237 -0.33 0.69 -12.98
N THR A 238 0.55 1.33 -12.20
CA THR A 238 0.13 2.36 -11.22
C THR A 238 -0.70 3.48 -11.84
N GLY A 239 -0.45 3.83 -13.11
CA GLY A 239 -1.17 4.84 -13.87
C GLY A 239 -2.55 4.41 -14.38
N TRP A 240 -2.87 3.11 -14.41
CA TRP A 240 -4.17 2.62 -14.88
C TRP A 240 -5.29 2.85 -13.85
N ARG A 241 -4.92 3.08 -12.61
CA ARG A 241 -5.88 3.35 -11.52
C ARG A 241 -6.94 2.26 -11.39
N LEU A 242 -6.54 0.99 -11.30
CA LEU A 242 -7.43 -0.15 -11.05
C LEU A 242 -7.18 -0.72 -9.66
N GLY A 243 -8.19 -0.62 -8.82
CA GLY A 243 -8.24 -1.21 -7.49
C GLY A 243 -9.58 -1.89 -7.26
N TYR A 244 -9.75 -2.47 -6.10
CA TYR A 244 -10.99 -3.12 -5.71
C TYR A 244 -11.14 -3.21 -4.19
N VAL A 245 -12.41 -3.37 -3.78
CA VAL A 245 -12.78 -3.79 -2.44
C VAL A 245 -13.42 -5.17 -2.54
N TRP A 246 -12.98 -6.09 -1.69
CA TRP A 246 -13.61 -7.37 -1.43
C TRP A 246 -14.14 -7.39 0.00
N ALA A 247 -15.45 -7.49 0.15
CA ALA A 247 -16.11 -7.43 1.45
C ALA A 247 -17.42 -8.23 1.46
N ALA A 248 -17.94 -8.53 2.64
CA ALA A 248 -19.25 -9.12 2.78
C ALA A 248 -20.37 -8.22 2.19
N PRO A 249 -21.49 -8.77 1.69
CA PRO A 249 -22.51 -8.02 0.96
C PRO A 249 -22.98 -6.73 1.65
N ARG A 250 -23.16 -6.75 2.97
CA ARG A 250 -23.59 -5.56 3.74
C ARG A 250 -22.62 -4.39 3.63
N TRP A 251 -21.31 -4.67 3.60
CA TRP A 251 -20.27 -3.66 3.46
C TRP A 251 -20.10 -3.24 2.01
N THR A 252 -20.21 -4.20 1.08
CA THR A 252 -20.17 -3.91 -0.37
C THR A 252 -21.27 -2.93 -0.76
N ASP A 253 -22.50 -3.11 -0.25
CA ASP A 253 -23.60 -2.17 -0.51
C ASP A 253 -23.33 -0.76 0.03
N ALA A 254 -22.71 -0.65 1.20
CA ALA A 254 -22.33 0.63 1.78
C ALA A 254 -21.18 1.30 0.99
N VAL A 255 -20.14 0.55 0.65
CA VAL A 255 -18.99 1.03 -0.13
C VAL A 255 -19.42 1.51 -1.52
N ARG A 256 -20.29 0.77 -2.21
CA ARG A 256 -20.81 1.13 -3.53
C ARG A 256 -21.55 2.47 -3.54
N LYS A 257 -22.31 2.76 -2.50
CA LYS A 257 -22.99 4.08 -2.36
C LYS A 257 -22.00 5.22 -2.28
N VAL A 258 -20.89 5.04 -1.58
CA VAL A 258 -19.83 6.06 -1.50
C VAL A 258 -19.09 6.16 -2.84
N HIS A 259 -18.67 5.02 -3.39
CA HIS A 259 -17.97 4.91 -4.67
C HIS A 259 -18.71 5.61 -5.82
N ASP A 260 -20.02 5.39 -5.94
CA ASP A 260 -20.85 5.99 -7.01
C ASP A 260 -20.75 7.52 -7.03
N PHE A 261 -20.63 8.17 -5.88
CA PHE A 261 -20.55 9.64 -5.79
C PHE A 261 -19.11 10.17 -5.72
N LEU A 262 -18.11 9.31 -5.50
CA LEU A 262 -16.71 9.73 -5.57
C LEU A 262 -16.18 9.78 -7.00
N THR A 263 -16.40 8.73 -7.78
CA THR A 263 -15.73 8.55 -9.07
C THR A 263 -16.62 8.03 -10.20
N VAL A 264 -17.85 7.57 -9.90
CA VAL A 264 -18.77 6.90 -10.84
C VAL A 264 -18.26 5.50 -11.27
N GLY A 265 -16.96 5.34 -11.48
CA GLY A 265 -16.36 4.05 -11.84
C GLY A 265 -14.96 4.19 -12.42
N ALA A 266 -14.21 3.10 -12.40
CA ALA A 266 -12.89 3.00 -13.00
C ALA A 266 -13.00 2.90 -14.54
N ALA A 267 -11.91 3.26 -15.24
CA ALA A 267 -11.89 3.29 -16.72
C ALA A 267 -12.22 1.94 -17.35
N HIS A 268 -13.30 1.86 -18.09
CA HIS A 268 -13.85 0.62 -18.67
C HIS A 268 -12.85 -0.15 -19.54
N PRO A 269 -12.17 0.46 -20.54
CA PRO A 269 -11.25 -0.28 -21.40
C PRO A 269 -10.07 -0.89 -20.59
N LEU A 270 -9.63 -0.21 -19.55
CA LEU A 270 -8.54 -0.70 -18.69
C LEU A 270 -8.99 -1.89 -17.83
N GLN A 271 -10.23 -1.91 -17.37
CA GLN A 271 -10.79 -3.06 -16.68
C GLN A 271 -10.80 -4.30 -17.58
N ILE A 272 -11.27 -4.17 -18.82
CA ILE A 272 -11.34 -5.29 -19.77
C ILE A 272 -9.93 -5.81 -20.11
N ALA A 273 -8.98 -4.92 -20.37
CA ALA A 273 -7.58 -5.29 -20.62
C ALA A 273 -6.94 -6.02 -19.43
N ALA A 274 -7.25 -5.57 -18.21
CA ALA A 274 -6.68 -6.12 -16.98
C ALA A 274 -7.15 -7.54 -16.64
N VAL A 275 -8.20 -8.05 -17.28
CA VAL A 275 -8.61 -9.47 -17.19
C VAL A 275 -7.46 -10.40 -17.57
N ALA A 276 -6.61 -10.01 -18.53
CA ALA A 276 -5.42 -10.78 -18.91
C ALA A 276 -4.45 -11.00 -17.73
N GLY A 277 -4.29 -9.99 -16.88
CA GLY A 277 -3.50 -10.10 -15.65
C GLY A 277 -4.12 -11.02 -14.60
N LEU A 278 -5.43 -10.89 -14.35
CA LEU A 278 -6.14 -11.69 -13.36
C LEU A 278 -6.14 -13.19 -13.67
N ARG A 279 -5.96 -13.56 -14.94
CA ARG A 279 -5.89 -14.94 -15.42
C ARG A 279 -4.49 -15.56 -15.43
N GLN A 280 -3.47 -14.82 -15.00
CA GLN A 280 -2.12 -15.36 -14.92
C GLN A 280 -2.02 -16.55 -13.96
N PRO A 281 -1.16 -17.54 -14.24
CA PRO A 281 -0.91 -18.67 -13.35
C PRO A 281 -0.13 -18.24 -12.10
N SER A 282 -0.08 -19.10 -11.09
CA SER A 282 0.65 -18.83 -9.83
C SER A 282 2.14 -18.56 -10.05
N SER A 283 2.74 -19.18 -11.08
CA SER A 283 4.16 -18.96 -11.43
C SER A 283 4.48 -17.50 -11.73
N TYR A 284 3.54 -16.74 -12.32
CA TYR A 284 3.73 -15.29 -12.53
C TYR A 284 4.02 -14.54 -11.22
N TYR A 285 3.31 -14.86 -10.16
CA TYR A 285 3.48 -14.19 -8.86
C TYR A 285 4.75 -14.65 -8.14
N GLU A 286 5.15 -15.91 -8.34
CA GLU A 286 6.41 -16.47 -7.83
C GLU A 286 7.62 -15.80 -8.52
N ASP A 287 7.56 -15.65 -9.83
CA ASP A 287 8.57 -14.94 -10.62
C ASP A 287 8.65 -13.46 -10.19
N LEU A 288 7.50 -12.79 -10.04
CA LEU A 288 7.43 -11.41 -9.55
C LEU A 288 8.14 -11.24 -8.21
N ALA A 289 7.83 -12.10 -7.24
CA ALA A 289 8.47 -12.07 -5.92
C ALA A 289 9.98 -12.28 -6.01
N THR A 290 10.42 -13.22 -6.87
CA THR A 290 11.84 -13.50 -7.12
C THR A 290 12.58 -12.31 -7.72
N GLU A 291 11.98 -11.66 -8.70
CA GLU A 291 12.53 -10.44 -9.31
C GLU A 291 12.67 -9.29 -8.31
N TYR A 292 11.65 -9.10 -7.47
CA TYR A 292 11.72 -8.07 -6.43
C TYR A 292 12.71 -8.42 -5.33
N ALA A 293 12.91 -9.70 -5.01
CA ALA A 293 13.97 -10.14 -4.08
C ALA A 293 15.37 -9.74 -4.58
N VAL A 294 15.65 -9.92 -5.87
CA VAL A 294 16.92 -9.47 -6.49
C VAL A 294 17.09 -7.96 -6.34
N ARG A 295 16.05 -7.19 -6.65
CA ARG A 295 16.07 -5.72 -6.51
C ARG A 295 16.29 -5.28 -5.06
N ARG A 296 15.67 -5.97 -4.11
CA ARG A 296 15.85 -5.73 -2.67
C ARG A 296 17.31 -5.91 -2.25
N GLU A 297 17.93 -7.03 -2.61
CA GLU A 297 19.30 -7.31 -2.22
C GLU A 297 20.29 -6.27 -2.80
N ILE A 298 20.10 -5.81 -4.04
CA ILE A 298 20.93 -4.73 -4.62
C ILE A 298 20.90 -3.47 -3.73
N LEU A 299 19.73 -3.06 -3.26
CA LEU A 299 19.62 -1.86 -2.44
C LEU A 299 20.14 -2.08 -1.01
N LEU A 300 19.87 -3.25 -0.42
CA LEU A 300 20.40 -3.61 0.91
C LEU A 300 21.93 -3.64 0.92
N ASP A 301 22.56 -4.26 -0.08
CA ASP A 301 24.01 -4.28 -0.22
C ASP A 301 24.59 -2.86 -0.39
N ALA A 302 23.94 -2.03 -1.21
CA ALA A 302 24.38 -0.65 -1.43
C ALA A 302 24.33 0.19 -0.14
N LEU A 303 23.29 0.03 0.67
CA LEU A 303 23.18 0.73 1.95
C LEU A 303 24.23 0.23 2.95
N ARG A 304 24.45 -1.06 3.06
CA ARG A 304 25.51 -1.64 3.88
C ARG A 304 26.89 -1.11 3.48
N ASP A 305 27.20 -1.11 2.18
CA ASP A 305 28.49 -0.64 1.65
C ASP A 305 28.67 0.87 1.86
N SER A 306 27.59 1.62 2.01
CA SER A 306 27.59 3.07 2.35
C SER A 306 27.62 3.36 3.86
N GLY A 307 27.69 2.33 4.70
CA GLY A 307 27.73 2.47 6.16
C GLY A 307 26.37 2.70 6.82
N LEU A 308 25.28 2.51 6.08
CA LEU A 308 23.90 2.61 6.60
C LEU A 308 23.34 1.22 6.92
N HIS A 309 22.51 1.15 7.95
CA HIS A 309 21.84 -0.08 8.36
C HIS A 309 20.37 -0.05 7.92
N ALA A 310 20.00 -0.98 7.03
CA ALA A 310 18.61 -1.15 6.63
C ALA A 310 17.99 -2.38 7.31
N LEU A 311 16.77 -2.22 7.82
CA LEU A 311 15.97 -3.34 8.28
C LEU A 311 15.47 -4.11 7.06
N LYS A 312 15.77 -5.41 6.98
CA LYS A 312 15.42 -6.25 5.83
C LYS A 312 13.91 -6.44 5.75
N PRO A 313 13.24 -5.96 4.68
CA PRO A 313 11.81 -6.11 4.56
C PRO A 313 11.41 -7.54 4.22
N GLN A 314 10.32 -8.00 4.82
CA GLN A 314 9.71 -9.31 4.59
C GLN A 314 8.77 -9.31 3.37
N GLY A 315 8.24 -8.13 3.02
CA GLY A 315 7.36 -7.93 1.86
C GLY A 315 7.32 -6.47 1.43
N ALA A 316 6.42 -6.15 0.49
CA ALA A 316 6.35 -4.88 -0.23
C ALA A 316 7.66 -4.59 -0.99
N TYR A 317 7.91 -3.37 -1.38
CA TYR A 317 9.15 -2.97 -2.05
C TYR A 317 9.78 -1.72 -1.42
N PHE A 318 9.56 -1.55 -0.12
CA PHE A 318 10.13 -0.49 0.70
C PHE A 318 11.05 -1.07 1.76
N LEU A 319 11.98 -0.24 2.20
CA LEU A 319 12.78 -0.48 3.39
C LEU A 319 12.99 0.83 4.15
N LEU A 320 13.20 0.70 5.45
CA LEU A 320 13.64 1.77 6.32
C LEU A 320 15.13 1.59 6.61
N ALA A 321 15.92 2.66 6.38
CA ALA A 321 17.33 2.69 6.65
C ALA A 321 17.62 3.63 7.83
N ASP A 322 18.44 3.16 8.76
CA ASP A 322 18.93 3.94 9.89
C ASP A 322 20.10 4.81 9.44
N ILE A 323 19.93 6.13 9.59
CA ILE A 323 20.87 7.16 9.22
C ILE A 323 21.63 7.72 10.43
N SER A 324 21.45 7.18 11.62
CA SER A 324 22.14 7.59 12.86
C SER A 324 23.66 7.77 12.68
N PRO A 325 24.37 6.91 11.89
CA PRO A 325 25.80 7.07 11.67
C PRO A 325 26.20 8.38 11.00
N THR A 326 25.26 9.07 10.33
CA THR A 326 25.55 10.34 9.62
C THR A 326 25.48 11.57 10.54
N GLY A 327 24.86 11.45 11.71
CA GLY A 327 24.62 12.57 12.62
C GLY A 327 23.59 13.59 12.16
N MET A 328 22.96 13.38 10.99
CA MET A 328 21.91 14.25 10.44
C MET A 328 20.52 13.79 10.91
N ASP A 329 19.55 14.69 10.90
CA ASP A 329 18.14 14.30 10.97
C ASP A 329 17.65 13.85 9.58
N ASP A 330 16.47 13.22 9.55
CA ASP A 330 15.94 12.57 8.35
C ASP A 330 15.61 13.55 7.21
N VAL A 331 15.17 14.77 7.52
CA VAL A 331 14.85 15.81 6.52
C VAL A 331 16.12 16.36 5.90
N ASP A 332 17.09 16.73 6.75
CA ASP A 332 18.39 17.23 6.31
C ASP A 332 19.13 16.16 5.50
N PHE A 333 19.08 14.90 5.95
CA PHE A 333 19.69 13.79 5.23
C PHE A 333 19.03 13.56 3.85
N CYS A 334 17.71 13.58 3.74
CA CYS A 334 17.03 13.45 2.44
C CYS A 334 17.40 14.57 1.47
N THR A 335 17.55 15.78 1.95
CA THR A 335 18.00 16.92 1.16
C THR A 335 19.43 16.71 0.69
N PHE A 336 20.36 16.42 1.61
CA PHE A 336 21.76 16.12 1.31
C PHE A 336 21.90 14.94 0.34
N LEU A 337 21.17 13.84 0.57
CA LEU A 337 21.20 12.65 -0.29
C LEU A 337 20.78 13.00 -1.72
N SER A 338 19.74 13.82 -1.88
CA SER A 338 19.25 14.25 -3.19
C SER A 338 20.21 15.20 -3.91
N GLU A 339 20.74 16.21 -3.20
CA GLU A 339 21.54 17.28 -3.80
C GLU A 339 23.00 16.88 -4.02
N THR A 340 23.57 16.09 -3.11
CA THR A 340 25.02 15.79 -3.09
C THR A 340 25.34 14.41 -3.60
N VAL A 341 24.51 13.41 -3.26
CA VAL A 341 24.72 12.02 -3.66
C VAL A 341 23.94 11.67 -4.93
N GLY A 342 22.82 12.35 -5.17
CA GLY A 342 21.98 12.15 -6.35
C GLY A 342 21.01 10.98 -6.22
N VAL A 343 20.53 10.68 -5.01
CA VAL A 343 19.51 9.67 -4.72
C VAL A 343 18.41 10.29 -3.85
N GLY A 344 17.16 10.13 -4.25
CA GLY A 344 16.00 10.64 -3.50
C GLY A 344 15.47 9.60 -2.52
N ALA A 345 15.14 10.01 -1.30
CA ALA A 345 14.51 9.20 -0.25
C ALA A 345 13.36 9.98 0.39
N VAL A 346 12.63 9.37 1.33
CA VAL A 346 11.57 10.03 2.09
C VAL A 346 11.96 10.07 3.56
N PRO A 347 11.84 11.23 4.24
CA PRO A 347 12.06 11.32 5.68
C PRO A 347 11.19 10.32 6.44
N GLY A 348 11.80 9.59 7.38
CA GLY A 348 11.11 8.59 8.18
C GLY A 348 10.03 9.21 9.05
N SER A 349 10.26 10.41 9.58
CA SER A 349 9.32 11.15 10.43
C SER A 349 7.93 11.29 9.81
N SER A 350 7.81 11.27 8.47
CA SER A 350 6.51 11.34 7.78
C SER A 350 5.65 10.09 7.91
N PHE A 351 6.18 9.00 8.46
CA PHE A 351 5.47 7.72 8.63
C PHE A 351 5.12 7.40 10.08
N PHE A 352 5.51 8.25 11.03
CA PHE A 352 5.30 8.04 12.45
C PHE A 352 4.54 9.21 13.07
N GLU A 353 3.69 8.91 14.05
CA GLU A 353 3.04 9.94 14.87
C GLU A 353 3.99 10.54 15.93
N TYR A 354 4.99 9.76 16.37
CA TYR A 354 6.01 10.20 17.32
C TYR A 354 7.32 10.56 16.60
N PRO A 355 8.15 11.43 17.21
CA PRO A 355 9.37 11.90 16.54
C PRO A 355 10.37 10.76 16.29
N VAL A 356 10.50 10.36 15.03
CA VAL A 356 11.53 9.43 14.53
C VAL A 356 12.33 10.20 13.48
N LYS A 357 13.57 10.55 13.81
CA LYS A 357 14.41 11.40 12.96
C LYS A 357 15.65 10.71 12.43
N ASN A 358 15.82 9.43 12.77
CA ASN A 358 16.99 8.63 12.40
C ASN A 358 16.68 7.59 11.32
N LEU A 359 15.51 7.62 10.72
CA LEU A 359 15.13 6.70 9.66
C LEU A 359 14.80 7.45 8.37
N VAL A 360 15.10 6.82 7.23
CA VAL A 360 14.61 7.25 5.92
C VAL A 360 14.01 6.05 5.19
N ARG A 361 12.97 6.29 4.39
CA ARG A 361 12.39 5.25 3.54
C ARG A 361 12.93 5.36 2.13
N LEU A 362 13.38 4.21 1.59
CA LEU A 362 13.68 4.02 0.18
C LEU A 362 12.80 2.91 -0.40
N HIS A 363 12.64 2.91 -1.72
CA HIS A 363 12.00 1.80 -2.42
C HIS A 363 12.94 1.20 -3.47
N PHE A 364 12.72 -0.07 -3.79
CA PHE A 364 13.48 -0.81 -4.80
C PHE A 364 12.64 -1.24 -6.00
N SER A 365 11.50 -0.58 -6.22
CA SER A 365 10.66 -0.80 -7.41
C SER A 365 11.21 -0.03 -8.61
N ARG A 366 12.45 -0.34 -9.00
CA ARG A 366 13.15 0.20 -10.16
C ARG A 366 13.76 -0.93 -10.98
N SER A 367 14.13 -0.64 -12.22
CA SER A 367 14.91 -1.57 -13.04
C SER A 367 16.24 -1.90 -12.35
N VAL A 368 16.78 -3.07 -12.61
CA VAL A 368 18.07 -3.49 -12.05
C VAL A 368 19.19 -2.50 -12.45
N SER A 369 19.14 -1.95 -13.66
CA SER A 369 20.10 -0.93 -14.10
C SER A 369 20.02 0.35 -13.28
N THR A 370 18.81 0.87 -13.05
CA THR A 370 18.60 2.07 -12.22
C THR A 370 19.04 1.82 -10.76
N LEU A 371 18.74 0.65 -10.20
CA LEU A 371 19.18 0.32 -8.83
C LEU A 371 20.69 0.18 -8.71
N ARG A 372 21.37 -0.39 -9.70
CA ARG A 372 22.85 -0.44 -9.72
C ARG A 372 23.48 0.94 -9.82
N GLU A 373 22.91 1.83 -10.64
CA GLU A 373 23.35 3.22 -10.69
C GLU A 373 23.14 3.94 -9.36
N ALA A 374 21.98 3.74 -8.72
CA ALA A 374 21.73 4.26 -7.37
C ALA A 374 22.71 3.68 -6.34
N ALA A 375 23.03 2.39 -6.41
CA ALA A 375 24.03 1.74 -5.58
C ALA A 375 25.42 2.36 -5.74
N ASP A 376 25.84 2.63 -6.98
CA ASP A 376 27.14 3.26 -7.24
C ASP A 376 27.20 4.70 -6.72
N ARG A 377 26.10 5.46 -6.79
CA ARG A 377 25.99 6.78 -6.17
C ARG A 377 26.04 6.71 -4.64
N LEU A 378 25.32 5.76 -4.02
CA LEU A 378 25.30 5.57 -2.57
C LEU A 378 26.68 5.20 -2.00
N LYS A 379 27.52 4.44 -2.71
CA LYS A 379 28.90 4.14 -2.30
C LYS A 379 29.77 5.37 -2.08
N LEU A 380 29.40 6.52 -2.69
CA LEU A 380 30.11 7.77 -2.50
C LEU A 380 29.73 8.49 -1.19
N LEU A 381 28.66 8.05 -0.51
CA LEU A 381 28.15 8.69 0.71
C LEU A 381 29.23 8.89 1.78
N PRO A 382 30.05 7.87 2.18
CA PRO A 382 31.04 8.05 3.23
C PRO A 382 32.12 9.10 2.92
N SER A 383 32.39 9.35 1.65
CA SER A 383 33.37 10.35 1.22
C SER A 383 32.80 11.77 1.14
N LYS A 384 31.50 11.94 1.32
CA LYS A 384 30.78 13.21 1.21
C LYS A 384 30.21 13.70 2.54
N LEU A 385 30.19 12.83 3.56
CA LEU A 385 29.92 13.15 4.96
C LEU A 385 31.15 13.78 5.62
#